data_9a8eee2e2965c993cc3b3f062d56080d
#
_entry.id   9a8eee2e2965c993cc3b3f062d56080d
#
_cell.length_a   1.000
_cell.length_b   1.000
_cell.length_c   1.000
_cell.angle_alpha   90.00
_cell.angle_beta   90.00
_cell.angle_gamma   90.00
#
_symmetry.space_group_name_H-M   'P 1'
#
loop_
_entity.id
_entity.type
_entity.pdbx_description
1 polymer ?
#
loop_
_entity_poly.entity_id
_entity_poly.type
_entity_poly.pdbx_seq_one_letter_code
_entity_poly.pdbx_strand_id
1 'polypeptide(L)'
;MIQQESVVKVADNSGAKKALVIRVLGGTRRRYAGLGDKVVVTVKDALPNGTVKKSDVARAVVVRTVKETRRKDGSYIKFDENAVVIIDDKGEPKATRIFGPVARELREKRYMKIVSLAPEVI
;
A
#
# COMPACT_ATOMS: atom_id res chain seq x y z
N MET A 1 4.66 -2.94 -11.46
CA MET A 1 4.06 -3.79 -10.42
C MET A 1 5.06 -4.05 -9.32
N ILE A 2 4.57 -4.34 -8.15
CA ILE A 2 5.39 -4.54 -6.94
C ILE A 2 5.64 -6.02 -6.75
N GLN A 3 6.88 -6.38 -6.46
CA GLN A 3 7.27 -7.77 -6.24
C GLN A 3 8.08 -7.89 -4.95
N GLN A 4 8.41 -9.12 -4.58
CA GLN A 4 9.29 -9.39 -3.45
C GLN A 4 10.60 -8.63 -3.61
N GLU A 5 11.10 -8.05 -2.53
CA GLU A 5 12.31 -7.21 -2.48
C GLU A 5 12.17 -5.81 -3.09
N SER A 6 10.97 -5.41 -3.51
CA SER A 6 10.74 -4.02 -3.92
C SER A 6 10.75 -3.11 -2.69
N VAL A 7 11.37 -1.95 -2.81
CA VAL A 7 11.30 -0.91 -1.78
C VAL A 7 10.20 0.06 -2.18
N VAL A 8 9.25 0.27 -1.28
CA VAL A 8 8.08 1.11 -1.54
C VAL A 8 7.97 2.20 -0.49
N LYS A 9 7.29 3.27 -0.85
CA LYS A 9 7.01 4.36 0.07
C LYS A 9 5.78 4.02 0.91
N VAL A 10 5.74 4.48 2.16
CA VAL A 10 4.57 4.33 3.01
C VAL A 10 3.80 5.65 2.99
N ALA A 11 2.53 5.59 2.60
CA ALA A 11 1.70 6.76 2.31
C ALA A 11 0.80 7.14 3.48
N ASP A 12 1.20 6.84 4.71
CA ASP A 12 0.39 7.15 5.88
C ASP A 12 1.22 7.78 7.00
N ASN A 13 0.55 8.20 8.07
CA ASN A 13 1.19 8.83 9.21
C ASN A 13 1.49 7.85 10.35
N SER A 14 1.67 6.57 10.05
CA SER A 14 2.06 5.55 11.04
C SER A 14 3.48 5.75 11.57
N GLY A 15 4.26 6.57 10.90
CA GLY A 15 5.67 6.80 11.21
C GLY A 15 6.62 6.11 10.26
N ALA A 16 6.19 5.06 9.58
CA ALA A 16 7.01 4.39 8.58
C ALA A 16 7.14 5.28 7.33
N LYS A 17 8.34 5.34 6.77
CA LYS A 17 8.61 6.11 5.55
C LYS A 17 8.85 5.22 4.35
N LYS A 18 9.66 4.17 4.52
CA LYS A 18 9.98 3.20 3.47
C LYS A 18 9.83 1.79 4.00
N ALA A 19 9.40 0.90 3.13
CA ALA A 19 9.23 -0.50 3.47
C ALA A 19 9.75 -1.39 2.36
N LEU A 20 10.27 -2.56 2.74
CA LEU A 20 10.71 -3.59 1.81
C LEU A 20 9.62 -4.67 1.74
N VAL A 21 9.16 -4.97 0.54
CA VAL A 21 8.19 -6.04 0.34
C VAL A 21 8.92 -7.38 0.47
N ILE A 22 8.50 -8.17 1.45
CA ILE A 22 9.10 -9.49 1.66
C ILE A 22 8.23 -10.63 1.15
N ARG A 23 6.94 -10.38 0.93
CA ARG A 23 6.04 -11.38 0.37
C ARG A 23 4.82 -10.73 -0.26
N VAL A 24 4.35 -11.31 -1.37
CA VAL A 24 3.08 -10.95 -1.98
C VAL A 24 2.04 -11.98 -1.58
N LEU A 25 0.95 -11.54 -0.94
CA LEU A 25 -0.14 -12.41 -0.49
C LEU A 25 -1.16 -12.61 -1.62
N GLY A 26 -1.95 -13.65 -1.51
CA GLY A 26 -3.06 -13.88 -2.44
C GLY A 26 -2.97 -15.16 -3.25
N GLY A 27 -2.23 -16.15 -2.78
CA GLY A 27 -2.22 -17.49 -3.38
C GLY A 27 -0.83 -18.00 -3.73
N THR A 28 -0.78 -19.26 -4.11
CA THR A 28 0.44 -19.96 -4.48
C THR A 28 1.04 -19.36 -5.75
N ARG A 29 2.36 -19.14 -5.75
CA ARG A 29 3.11 -18.62 -6.90
C ARG A 29 2.77 -17.18 -7.31
N ARG A 30 2.12 -16.42 -6.47
CA ARG A 30 1.86 -15.05 -6.80
C ARG A 30 3.15 -14.24 -6.72
N ARG A 31 3.52 -13.60 -7.84
CA ARG A 31 4.78 -12.87 -7.98
C ARG A 31 4.64 -11.37 -7.82
N TYR A 32 3.52 -10.81 -8.25
CA TYR A 32 3.34 -9.38 -8.36
C TYR A 32 2.10 -8.90 -7.61
N ALA A 33 2.23 -7.75 -6.97
CA ALA A 33 1.11 -7.05 -6.35
C ALA A 33 0.75 -5.83 -7.19
N GLY A 34 -0.53 -5.68 -7.45
CA GLY A 34 -1.10 -4.48 -8.09
C GLY A 34 -1.89 -3.67 -7.08
N LEU A 35 -2.65 -2.70 -7.60
CA LEU A 35 -3.49 -1.83 -6.77
C LEU A 35 -4.50 -2.64 -5.95
N GLY A 36 -4.54 -2.37 -4.65
CA GLY A 36 -5.46 -3.05 -3.74
C GLY A 36 -5.02 -4.43 -3.27
N ASP A 37 -3.86 -4.89 -3.67
CA ASP A 37 -3.34 -6.19 -3.24
C ASP A 37 -2.62 -6.06 -1.91
N LYS A 38 -2.67 -7.13 -1.09
CA LYS A 38 -1.98 -7.18 0.19
C LYS A 38 -0.57 -7.69 0.02
N VAL A 39 0.35 -7.11 0.76
CA VAL A 39 1.75 -7.55 0.83
C VAL A 39 2.20 -7.57 2.29
N VAL A 40 3.23 -8.35 2.56
CA VAL A 40 3.94 -8.30 3.84
C VAL A 40 5.21 -7.50 3.63
N VAL A 41 5.42 -6.51 4.49
CA VAL A 41 6.57 -5.61 4.39
C VAL A 41 7.35 -5.56 5.69
N THR A 42 8.63 -5.22 5.60
CA THR A 42 9.43 -4.85 6.75
C THR A 42 9.80 -3.38 6.62
N VAL A 43 9.65 -2.64 7.71
CA VAL A 43 9.90 -1.21 7.74
C VAL A 43 11.40 -0.94 7.71
N LYS A 44 11.87 -0.19 6.73
CA LYS A 44 13.30 0.11 6.57
C LYS A 44 13.68 1.51 7.06
N ASP A 45 12.73 2.43 7.10
CA ASP A 45 12.94 3.78 7.59
C ASP A 45 11.67 4.26 8.28
N ALA A 46 11.79 4.74 9.49
CA ALA A 46 10.65 5.17 10.29
C ALA A 46 11.03 6.31 11.23
N LEU A 47 10.04 7.12 11.59
CA LEU A 47 10.18 8.16 12.61
C LEU A 47 10.30 7.51 13.99
N PRO A 48 11.13 8.07 14.91
CA PRO A 48 11.34 7.46 16.23
C PRO A 48 10.08 7.33 17.07
N ASN A 49 9.12 8.23 16.92
CA ASN A 49 7.90 8.29 17.74
C ASN A 49 6.67 7.73 17.02
N GLY A 50 6.84 7.03 15.91
CA GLY A 50 5.72 6.49 15.15
C GLY A 50 5.11 5.25 15.79
N THR A 51 3.90 4.92 15.36
CA THR A 51 3.20 3.70 15.75
C THR A 51 3.93 2.46 15.22
N VAL A 52 4.53 2.58 14.05
CA VAL A 52 5.31 1.52 13.42
C VAL A 52 6.79 1.92 13.47
N LYS A 53 7.62 1.00 13.89
CA LYS A 53 9.06 1.25 14.08
C LYS A 53 9.90 0.54 13.03
N LYS A 54 11.14 1.00 12.88
CA LYS A 54 12.12 0.36 12.00
C LYS A 54 12.27 -1.11 12.34
N SER A 55 12.36 -1.95 11.33
CA SER A 55 12.46 -3.41 11.39
C SER A 55 11.17 -4.13 11.76
N ASP A 56 10.07 -3.43 12.02
CA ASP A 56 8.78 -4.09 12.21
C ASP A 56 8.33 -4.77 10.93
N VAL A 57 7.70 -5.92 11.09
CA VAL A 57 7.05 -6.65 10.00
C VAL A 57 5.55 -6.39 10.08
N ALA A 58 4.96 -5.97 8.98
CA ALA A 58 3.56 -5.61 8.96
C ALA A 58 2.91 -6.00 7.64
N ARG A 59 1.59 -6.08 7.63
CA ARG A 59 0.81 -6.20 6.40
C ARG A 59 0.52 -4.81 5.87
N ALA A 60 0.47 -4.71 4.55
CA ALA A 60 0.18 -3.46 3.87
C ALA A 60 -0.65 -3.72 2.62
N VAL A 61 -1.33 -2.70 2.15
CA VAL A 61 -2.08 -2.74 0.90
C VAL A 61 -1.49 -1.73 -0.06
N VAL A 62 -1.37 -2.11 -1.32
CA VAL A 62 -0.81 -1.26 -2.37
C VAL A 62 -1.84 -0.21 -2.78
N VAL A 63 -1.49 1.05 -2.65
CA VAL A 63 -2.38 2.17 -2.98
C VAL A 63 -1.97 2.92 -4.24
N ARG A 64 -0.68 2.85 -4.63
CA ARG A 64 -0.15 3.48 -5.84
C ARG A 64 0.89 2.59 -6.48
N THR A 65 0.93 2.58 -7.82
CA THR A 65 1.97 1.89 -8.58
C THR A 65 2.49 2.78 -9.70
N VAL A 66 3.78 2.67 -9.99
CA VAL A 66 4.41 3.38 -11.11
C VAL A 66 3.96 2.77 -12.44
N LYS A 67 3.85 1.45 -12.51
CA LYS A 67 3.40 0.78 -13.73
C LYS A 67 1.90 1.00 -13.91
N GLU A 68 1.51 1.28 -15.16
CA GLU A 68 0.11 1.47 -15.49
C GLU A 68 -0.74 0.23 -15.21
N THR A 69 -1.94 0.45 -14.71
CA THR A 69 -2.96 -0.58 -14.48
C THR A 69 -4.15 -0.30 -15.38
N ARG A 70 -4.53 -1.30 -16.17
CA ARG A 70 -5.71 -1.19 -17.03
C ARG A 70 -6.97 -1.33 -16.20
N ARG A 71 -7.91 -0.43 -16.44
CA ARG A 71 -9.24 -0.47 -15.81
C ARG A 71 -10.25 -1.13 -16.72
N LYS A 72 -11.40 -1.50 -16.15
CA LYS A 72 -12.48 -2.18 -16.88
C LYS A 72 -13.04 -1.37 -18.05
N ASP A 73 -13.00 -0.05 -17.94
CA ASP A 73 -13.49 0.86 -19.01
C ASP A 73 -12.46 1.10 -20.13
N GLY A 74 -11.30 0.43 -20.06
CA GLY A 74 -10.25 0.58 -21.06
C GLY A 74 -9.25 1.68 -20.78
N SER A 75 -9.47 2.50 -19.75
CA SER A 75 -8.50 3.52 -19.34
C SER A 75 -7.36 2.91 -18.53
N TYR A 76 -6.29 3.68 -18.36
CA TYR A 76 -5.12 3.28 -17.58
C TYR A 76 -4.87 4.30 -16.48
N ILE A 77 -4.37 3.81 -15.35
CA ILE A 77 -3.91 4.68 -14.28
C ILE A 77 -2.47 4.31 -13.91
N LYS A 78 -1.66 5.34 -13.65
CA LYS A 78 -0.31 5.17 -13.11
C LYS A 78 -0.01 6.34 -12.19
N PHE A 79 0.92 6.12 -11.28
CA PHE A 79 1.35 7.13 -10.30
C PHE A 79 2.85 7.35 -10.44
N ASP A 80 3.37 8.37 -9.76
CA ASP A 80 4.79 8.70 -9.81
C ASP A 80 5.65 7.78 -8.95
N GLU A 81 5.03 7.04 -8.03
CA GLU A 81 5.73 6.19 -7.08
C GLU A 81 4.91 4.97 -6.70
N ASN A 82 5.60 3.94 -6.21
CA ASN A 82 4.95 2.79 -5.58
C ASN A 82 4.74 3.12 -4.11
N ALA A 83 3.53 2.98 -3.61
CA ALA A 83 3.21 3.30 -2.24
C ALA A 83 2.23 2.29 -1.64
N VAL A 84 2.38 2.07 -0.35
CA VAL A 84 1.52 1.18 0.43
C VAL A 84 1.01 1.89 1.67
N VAL A 85 -0.06 1.35 2.26
CA VAL A 85 -0.60 1.78 3.55
C VAL A 85 -0.55 0.59 4.48
N ILE A 86 0.00 0.79 5.68
CA ILE A 86 0.08 -0.27 6.69
C ILE A 86 -1.33 -0.57 7.21
N ILE A 87 -1.67 -1.85 7.26
CA ILE A 87 -2.97 -2.31 7.75
C ILE A 87 -2.81 -3.29 8.90
N ASP A 88 -3.89 -3.47 9.66
CA ASP A 88 -3.95 -4.46 10.72
C ASP A 88 -4.48 -5.80 10.19
N ASP A 89 -4.70 -6.77 11.09
CA ASP A 89 -5.19 -8.10 10.72
C ASP A 89 -6.61 -8.07 10.14
N LYS A 90 -7.37 -7.02 10.42
CA LYS A 90 -8.73 -6.84 9.91
C LYS A 90 -8.77 -6.12 8.55
N GLY A 91 -7.63 -5.68 8.06
CA GLY A 91 -7.56 -4.93 6.82
C GLY A 91 -7.80 -3.43 6.97
N GLU A 92 -7.86 -2.92 8.20
CA GLU A 92 -8.04 -1.50 8.47
C GLU A 92 -6.69 -0.79 8.60
N PRO A 93 -6.59 0.48 8.17
CA PRO A 93 -5.32 1.20 8.30
C PRO A 93 -4.98 1.44 9.77
N LYS A 94 -3.73 1.25 10.13
CA LYS A 94 -3.23 1.54 11.48
C LYS A 94 -3.11 3.04 11.73
N ALA A 95 -2.92 3.80 10.69
CA ALA A 95 -2.74 5.24 10.77
C ALA A 95 -4.08 5.97 10.71
N THR A 96 -4.05 7.25 11.06
CA THR A 96 -5.24 8.11 11.04
C THR A 96 -5.32 8.99 9.81
N ARG A 97 -4.22 9.13 9.05
CA ARG A 97 -4.16 9.97 7.85
C ARG A 97 -3.43 9.25 6.74
N ILE A 98 -3.85 9.54 5.52
CA ILE A 98 -3.22 9.04 4.32
C ILE A 98 -2.74 10.22 3.49
N PHE A 99 -1.52 10.14 2.96
CA PHE A 99 -0.90 11.20 2.19
C PHE A 99 -0.97 10.89 0.70
N GLY A 100 -1.41 11.87 -0.07
CA GLY A 100 -1.49 11.76 -1.52
C GLY A 100 -2.67 10.95 -2.02
N PRO A 101 -2.80 10.81 -3.35
CA PRO A 101 -3.93 10.11 -3.94
C PRO A 101 -3.83 8.60 -3.74
N VAL A 102 -4.99 7.94 -3.74
CA VAL A 102 -5.08 6.48 -3.78
C VAL A 102 -5.91 6.06 -4.98
N ALA A 103 -5.70 4.85 -5.46
CA ALA A 103 -6.46 4.32 -6.59
C ALA A 103 -7.86 3.92 -6.14
N ARG A 104 -8.86 4.15 -6.99
CA ARG A 104 -10.23 3.78 -6.64
C ARG A 104 -10.49 2.27 -6.66
N GLU A 105 -9.56 1.47 -7.17
CA GLU A 105 -9.62 0.01 -7.07
C GLU A 105 -9.68 -0.49 -5.62
N LEU A 106 -9.21 0.31 -4.67
CA LEU A 106 -9.32 -0.01 -3.24
C LEU A 106 -10.79 -0.09 -2.79
N ARG A 107 -11.67 0.71 -3.39
CA ARG A 107 -13.11 0.67 -3.08
C ARG A 107 -13.72 -0.67 -3.50
N GLU A 108 -13.34 -1.17 -4.66
CA GLU A 108 -13.82 -2.45 -5.17
C GLU A 108 -13.33 -3.62 -4.30
N LYS A 109 -12.16 -3.49 -3.70
CA LYS A 109 -11.57 -4.50 -2.83
C LYS A 109 -11.92 -4.31 -1.34
N ARG A 110 -12.88 -3.43 -1.06
CA ARG A 110 -13.47 -3.21 0.26
C ARG A 110 -12.56 -2.54 1.29
N TYR A 111 -11.57 -1.77 0.85
CA TYR A 111 -10.76 -0.94 1.74
C TYR A 111 -11.39 0.44 1.93
N MET A 112 -12.64 0.45 2.36
CA MET A 112 -13.42 1.68 2.43
C MET A 112 -12.86 2.70 3.41
N LYS A 113 -12.26 2.25 4.51
CA LYS A 113 -11.67 3.16 5.48
C LYS A 113 -10.46 3.88 4.91
N ILE A 114 -9.64 3.21 4.13
CA ILE A 114 -8.52 3.83 3.43
C ILE A 114 -9.03 4.88 2.44
N VAL A 115 -10.07 4.53 1.68
CA VAL A 115 -10.68 5.45 0.72
C VAL A 115 -11.23 6.69 1.41
N SER A 116 -11.87 6.52 2.57
CA SER A 116 -12.45 7.66 3.31
C SER A 116 -11.40 8.57 3.93
N LEU A 117 -10.22 8.03 4.28
CA LEU A 117 -9.13 8.81 4.85
C LEU A 117 -8.26 9.49 3.79
N ALA A 118 -8.32 9.03 2.55
CA ALA A 118 -7.49 9.57 1.49
C ALA A 118 -7.94 10.97 1.07
N PRO A 119 -6.99 11.90 0.84
CA PRO A 119 -7.34 13.24 0.39
C PRO A 119 -7.90 13.26 -1.04
N GLU A 120 -7.54 12.27 -1.85
CA GLU A 120 -8.01 12.19 -3.23
C GLU A 120 -8.06 10.72 -3.66
N VAL A 121 -9.14 10.35 -4.36
CA VAL A 121 -9.31 9.00 -4.92
C VAL A 121 -9.43 9.13 -6.44
N ILE A 122 -8.49 8.52 -7.14
CA ILE A 122 -8.40 8.65 -8.60
C ILE A 122 -8.84 7.33 -9.28
#